data_6efedfca99972b7f9c6c36b7fbac8bea
#
_entry.id   6efedfca99972b7f9c6c36b7fbac8bea
#
_cell.length_a   1.000
_cell.length_b   1.000
_cell.length_c   1.000
_cell.angle_alpha   90.00
_cell.angle_beta   90.00
_cell.angle_gamma   90.00
#
_symmetry.space_group_name_H-M   'P 1'
#
loop_
_entity.id
_entity.type
_entity.pdbx_description
1 polymer ?
#
loop_
_entity_poly.entity_id
_entity_poly.type
_entity_poly.pdbx_seq_one_letter_code
_entity_poly.pdbx_strand_id
1 'polypeptide(L)'
;PMGTPSQYGHGYTFPCLFHEGENGWVLVSETGVTGKYCASHLSDASADGIYTIAFPMEGENNGFGSTGAQLGLPAYTPWRTITLGKTLRPIVETTIQFDVVGPLYEASQEYKPGRSSWSWIVWQDASMNYDDQKTFVDLAADMGWEYILMDALWETQVGRSRMEELFRYAQSKGVDVFLWYNSNGGWNDAPQDVKHCMDNPIARKAEM
;
A
#
# COMPACT_ATOMS: atom_id res chain seq x y z
N PRO A 1 10.30 -20.89 14.48
CA PRO A 1 11.36 -20.23 13.72
C PRO A 1 11.10 -18.75 13.75
N MET A 2 12.05 -18.01 14.16
CA MET A 2 11.97 -16.57 14.15
C MET A 2 11.97 -16.08 12.71
N GLY A 3 11.05 -15.18 12.38
CA GLY A 3 11.03 -14.53 11.08
C GLY A 3 12.32 -13.76 10.83
N THR A 4 12.49 -13.32 9.60
CA THR A 4 13.60 -12.44 9.24
C THR A 4 13.27 -11.02 9.70
N PRO A 5 14.11 -10.37 10.50
CA PRO A 5 13.94 -8.97 10.86
C PRO A 5 13.90 -8.08 9.61
N SER A 6 13.26 -6.91 9.72
CA SER A 6 13.32 -5.93 8.65
C SER A 6 14.78 -5.55 8.35
N GLN A 7 15.14 -5.50 7.07
CA GLN A 7 16.49 -5.05 6.67
C GLN A 7 16.70 -3.54 6.87
N TYR A 8 15.63 -2.78 7.11
CA TYR A 8 15.64 -1.32 7.23
C TYR A 8 15.45 -0.81 8.66
N GLY A 9 15.38 -1.71 9.64
CA GLY A 9 15.16 -1.36 11.03
C GLY A 9 15.22 -2.56 11.95
N HIS A 10 14.81 -2.37 13.19
CA HIS A 10 14.76 -3.42 14.20
C HIS A 10 13.35 -3.95 14.38
N GLY A 11 13.23 -5.25 14.63
CA GLY A 11 11.94 -5.90 14.85
C GLY A 11 11.18 -6.27 13.57
N TYR A 12 9.86 -6.31 13.67
CA TYR A 12 8.99 -6.86 12.63
C TYR A 12 7.83 -5.91 12.35
N THR A 13 7.69 -5.50 11.12
CA THR A 13 6.57 -4.65 10.67
C THR A 13 5.25 -5.42 10.65
N PHE A 14 4.16 -4.76 10.99
CA PHE A 14 2.83 -5.35 10.88
C PHE A 14 2.38 -5.49 9.41
N PRO A 15 1.59 -6.53 9.09
CA PRO A 15 1.14 -7.64 9.93
C PRO A 15 2.24 -8.71 10.14
N CYS A 16 2.30 -9.29 11.34
CA CYS A 16 3.25 -10.33 11.68
C CYS A 16 2.54 -11.68 11.81
N LEU A 17 2.95 -12.65 11.00
CA LEU A 17 2.40 -14.01 11.02
C LEU A 17 3.40 -14.97 11.64
N PHE A 18 2.98 -15.64 12.70
CA PHE A 18 3.76 -16.65 13.40
C PHE A 18 3.13 -18.04 13.22
N HIS A 19 3.99 -19.04 13.09
CA HIS A 19 3.60 -20.43 13.04
C HIS A 19 4.34 -21.22 14.12
N GLU A 20 3.58 -21.86 15.00
CA GLU A 20 4.08 -22.65 16.13
C GLU A 20 3.81 -24.15 15.93
N GLY A 21 4.21 -24.68 14.78
CA GLY A 21 4.08 -26.08 14.47
C GLY A 21 2.63 -26.59 14.67
N GLU A 22 2.45 -27.61 15.49
CA GLU A 22 1.12 -28.19 15.78
C GLU A 22 0.20 -27.27 16.59
N ASN A 23 0.73 -26.23 17.24
CA ASN A 23 -0.06 -25.28 18.01
C ASN A 23 -0.88 -24.34 17.14
N GLY A 24 -0.43 -24.09 15.91
CA GLY A 24 -1.18 -23.35 14.91
C GLY A 24 -0.53 -22.02 14.51
N TRP A 25 -1.37 -21.07 14.14
CA TRP A 25 -1.01 -19.80 13.56
C TRP A 25 -1.46 -18.62 14.43
N VAL A 26 -0.64 -17.59 14.49
CA VAL A 26 -0.94 -16.35 15.19
C VAL A 26 -0.66 -15.19 14.24
N LEU A 27 -1.67 -14.37 13.95
CA LEU A 27 -1.51 -13.12 13.24
C LEU A 27 -1.61 -11.97 14.24
N VAL A 28 -0.56 -11.18 14.33
CA VAL A 28 -0.55 -9.92 15.08
C VAL A 28 -0.57 -8.77 14.08
N SER A 29 -1.53 -7.87 14.21
CA SER A 29 -1.70 -6.77 13.26
C SER A 29 -2.08 -5.47 13.98
N GLU A 30 -2.06 -4.38 13.22
CA GLU A 30 -2.44 -3.05 13.70
C GLU A 30 -3.47 -2.45 12.74
N THR A 31 -4.45 -1.72 13.25
CA THR A 31 -5.43 -1.00 12.45
C THR A 31 -5.86 0.32 13.13
N GLY A 32 -6.47 1.22 12.38
CA GLY A 32 -6.84 2.55 12.89
C GLY A 32 -5.65 3.50 13.02
N VAL A 33 -4.60 3.28 12.24
CA VAL A 33 -3.43 4.16 12.19
C VAL A 33 -3.81 5.49 11.55
N THR A 34 -3.33 6.58 12.11
CA THR A 34 -3.52 7.93 11.58
C THR A 34 -2.16 8.61 11.34
N GLY A 35 -2.14 9.68 10.55
CA GLY A 35 -0.91 10.44 10.31
C GLY A 35 -0.32 11.14 11.56
N LYS A 36 -0.98 11.06 12.71
CA LYS A 36 -0.48 11.56 14.00
C LYS A 36 0.24 10.49 14.81
N TYR A 37 0.31 9.27 14.31
CA TYR A 37 0.95 8.15 14.98
C TYR A 37 2.12 7.66 14.13
N CYS A 38 3.28 7.41 14.76
CA CYS A 38 4.43 6.85 14.07
C CYS A 38 4.16 5.40 13.63
N ALA A 39 4.95 4.90 12.68
CA ALA A 39 4.92 3.49 12.29
C ALA A 39 5.41 2.62 13.44
N SER A 40 4.49 2.08 14.23
CA SER A 40 4.83 1.10 15.27
C SER A 40 5.00 -0.29 14.67
N HIS A 41 5.79 -1.11 15.34
CA HIS A 41 6.10 -2.48 14.92
C HIS A 41 6.33 -3.36 16.14
N LEU A 42 6.50 -4.66 15.96
CA LEU A 42 6.95 -5.54 17.04
C LEU A 42 8.48 -5.42 17.18
N SER A 43 8.95 -5.41 18.43
CA SER A 43 10.38 -5.52 18.73
C SER A 43 10.97 -6.84 18.22
N ASP A 44 12.28 -6.96 18.24
CA ASP A 44 12.93 -8.27 18.23
C ASP A 44 12.47 -9.09 19.45
N ALA A 45 12.46 -10.41 19.30
CA ALA A 45 12.13 -11.28 20.41
C ALA A 45 13.17 -11.14 21.52
N SER A 46 12.73 -11.02 22.76
CA SER A 46 13.62 -11.19 23.91
C SER A 46 14.07 -12.64 24.05
N ALA A 47 15.05 -12.87 24.93
CA ALA A 47 15.51 -14.23 25.25
C ALA A 47 14.37 -15.14 25.75
N ASP A 48 13.33 -14.56 26.36
CA ASP A 48 12.15 -15.28 26.86
C ASP A 48 11.03 -15.38 25.81
N GLY A 49 11.28 -14.97 24.57
CA GLY A 49 10.28 -15.00 23.49
C GLY A 49 9.20 -13.92 23.60
N ILE A 50 9.44 -12.87 24.37
CA ILE A 50 8.50 -11.74 24.53
C ILE A 50 8.73 -10.73 23.43
N TYR A 51 7.64 -10.31 22.78
CA TYR A 51 7.59 -9.18 21.86
C TYR A 51 6.89 -8.00 22.50
N THR A 52 7.41 -6.81 22.27
CA THR A 52 6.79 -5.56 22.71
C THR A 52 6.48 -4.66 21.52
N ILE A 53 5.61 -3.69 21.71
CA ILE A 53 5.44 -2.65 20.70
C ILE A 53 6.68 -1.74 20.73
N ALA A 54 7.30 -1.57 19.59
CA ALA A 54 8.43 -0.69 19.38
C ALA A 54 8.07 0.44 18.40
N PHE A 55 8.83 1.52 18.48
CA PHE A 55 8.71 2.68 17.62
C PHE A 55 9.95 2.80 16.72
N PRO A 56 9.85 3.55 15.60
CA PRO A 56 10.99 3.79 14.75
C PRO A 56 12.17 4.36 15.53
N MET A 57 13.36 3.92 15.16
CA MET A 57 14.60 4.47 15.71
C MET A 57 14.99 5.74 14.96
N GLU A 58 15.76 6.60 15.62
CA GLU A 58 16.35 7.74 14.94
C GLU A 58 17.22 7.28 13.77
N GLY A 59 17.03 7.89 12.61
CA GLY A 59 17.72 7.53 11.37
C GLY A 59 17.01 6.47 10.51
N GLU A 60 16.01 5.75 11.02
CA GLU A 60 15.18 4.90 10.17
C GLU A 60 14.49 5.73 9.09
N ASN A 61 14.18 5.08 7.95
CA ASN A 61 13.54 5.71 6.82
C ASN A 61 14.31 6.97 6.34
N ASN A 62 15.63 6.86 6.21
CA ASN A 62 16.53 7.96 5.82
C ASN A 62 16.42 9.21 6.72
N GLY A 63 16.01 9.05 7.97
CA GLY A 63 15.82 10.14 8.94
C GLY A 63 14.51 10.93 8.77
N PHE A 64 13.59 10.45 7.93
CA PHE A 64 12.30 11.10 7.73
C PHE A 64 11.21 10.47 8.59
N GLY A 65 10.27 11.30 9.03
CA GLY A 65 9.15 10.89 9.85
C GLY A 65 9.37 11.08 11.34
N SER A 66 8.44 10.58 12.13
CA SER A 66 8.45 10.71 13.58
C SER A 66 8.84 9.38 14.25
N THR A 67 9.68 9.45 15.26
CA THR A 67 10.02 8.32 16.14
C THR A 67 9.03 8.14 17.29
N GLY A 68 7.99 8.95 17.37
CA GLY A 68 6.99 8.90 18.43
C GLY A 68 5.61 9.37 17.98
N ALA A 69 4.62 9.08 18.82
CA ALA A 69 3.25 9.51 18.59
C ALA A 69 3.09 11.01 18.88
N GLN A 70 2.39 11.74 18.02
CA GLN A 70 2.05 13.16 18.16
C GLN A 70 0.55 13.31 18.43
N LEU A 71 0.11 12.83 19.60
CA LEU A 71 -1.29 12.84 19.99
C LEU A 71 -1.58 13.96 21.00
N GLY A 72 -2.61 14.75 20.71
CA GLY A 72 -3.21 15.64 21.72
C GLY A 72 -4.12 14.82 22.64
N LEU A 73 -3.91 14.89 23.94
CA LEU A 73 -4.72 14.13 24.91
C LEU A 73 -6.04 14.85 25.23
N PRO A 74 -7.16 14.11 25.45
CA PRO A 74 -7.27 12.63 25.39
C PRO A 74 -7.25 12.09 23.96
N ALA A 75 -6.62 10.92 23.74
CA ALA A 75 -6.49 10.28 22.45
C ALA A 75 -6.47 8.75 22.56
N TYR A 76 -6.67 8.08 21.43
CA TYR A 76 -6.56 6.63 21.30
C TYR A 76 -5.32 6.28 20.46
N THR A 77 -4.67 5.18 20.84
CA THR A 77 -3.65 4.55 20.00
C THR A 77 -4.32 3.70 18.92
N PRO A 78 -3.60 3.29 17.88
CA PRO A 78 -4.09 2.26 16.97
C PRO A 78 -4.50 0.98 17.73
N TRP A 79 -5.45 0.26 17.16
CA TRP A 79 -5.83 -1.05 17.66
C TRP A 79 -4.73 -2.07 17.34
N ARG A 80 -4.44 -2.96 18.30
CA ARG A 80 -3.61 -4.15 18.07
C ARG A 80 -4.51 -5.35 18.13
N THR A 81 -4.46 -6.16 17.08
CA THR A 81 -5.33 -7.32 16.92
C THR A 81 -4.50 -8.59 16.92
N ILE A 82 -5.05 -9.65 17.52
CA ILE A 82 -4.44 -10.97 17.53
C ILE A 82 -5.49 -11.95 17.03
N THR A 83 -5.19 -12.60 15.90
CA THR A 83 -6.03 -13.66 15.34
C THR A 83 -5.33 -15.00 15.50
N LEU A 84 -6.04 -15.98 16.02
CA LEU A 84 -5.51 -17.33 16.29
C LEU A 84 -6.20 -18.35 15.41
N GLY A 85 -5.45 -19.34 14.92
CA GLY A 85 -6.02 -20.42 14.14
C GLY A 85 -5.18 -21.69 14.16
N LYS A 86 -5.85 -22.85 14.29
CA LYS A 86 -5.19 -24.15 14.07
C LYS A 86 -4.77 -24.35 12.61
N THR A 87 -5.42 -23.64 11.70
CA THR A 87 -5.13 -23.58 10.27
C THR A 87 -5.00 -22.13 9.83
N LEU A 88 -4.56 -21.88 8.60
CA LEU A 88 -4.52 -20.54 8.02
C LEU A 88 -5.92 -19.94 7.74
N ARG A 89 -6.97 -20.76 7.71
CA ARG A 89 -8.31 -20.28 7.34
C ARG A 89 -8.80 -19.11 8.21
N PRO A 90 -8.79 -19.15 9.56
CA PRO A 90 -9.19 -18.01 10.37
C PRO A 90 -8.31 -16.77 10.15
N ILE A 91 -7.04 -16.96 9.77
CA ILE A 91 -6.11 -15.86 9.48
C ILE A 91 -6.48 -15.16 8.18
N VAL A 92 -6.84 -15.93 7.15
CA VAL A 92 -7.19 -15.39 5.83
C VAL A 92 -8.60 -14.77 5.82
N GLU A 93 -9.53 -15.36 6.58
CA GLU A 93 -10.94 -14.95 6.61
C GLU A 93 -11.22 -13.85 7.65
N THR A 94 -10.26 -13.45 8.48
CA THR A 94 -10.51 -12.45 9.54
C THR A 94 -10.85 -11.09 8.95
N THR A 95 -11.89 -10.47 9.49
CA THR A 95 -12.32 -9.10 9.16
C THR A 95 -12.07 -8.12 10.30
N ILE A 96 -11.41 -8.57 11.37
CA ILE A 96 -11.27 -7.82 12.62
C ILE A 96 -10.70 -6.40 12.42
N GLN A 97 -9.85 -6.19 11.42
CA GLN A 97 -9.27 -4.87 11.11
C GLN A 97 -10.34 -3.86 10.68
N PHE A 98 -11.42 -4.35 10.08
CA PHE A 98 -12.56 -3.55 9.63
C PHE A 98 -13.69 -3.50 10.67
N ASP A 99 -13.78 -4.53 11.53
CA ASP A 99 -14.84 -4.65 12.54
C ASP A 99 -14.62 -3.66 13.69
N VAL A 100 -13.37 -3.34 14.03
CA VAL A 100 -13.02 -2.47 15.16
C VAL A 100 -12.80 -1.01 14.77
N VAL A 101 -12.68 -0.73 13.47
CA VAL A 101 -12.49 0.63 12.95
C VAL A 101 -13.47 0.88 11.83
N GLY A 102 -14.34 1.86 12.02
CA GLY A 102 -15.27 2.30 10.99
C GLY A 102 -14.54 3.01 9.82
N PRO A 103 -15.18 3.14 8.67
CA PRO A 103 -14.64 3.87 7.54
C PRO A 103 -14.41 5.34 7.92
N LEU A 104 -13.30 5.92 7.46
CA LEU A 104 -12.98 7.33 7.70
C LEU A 104 -13.85 8.28 6.88
N TYR A 105 -14.42 7.80 5.80
CA TYR A 105 -15.30 8.54 4.89
C TYR A 105 -16.22 7.57 4.16
N GLU A 106 -17.34 8.10 3.68
CA GLU A 106 -18.21 7.38 2.76
C GLU A 106 -17.74 7.62 1.33
N ALA A 107 -17.73 6.57 0.52
CA ALA A 107 -17.39 6.70 -0.89
C ALA A 107 -18.47 7.54 -1.61
N SER A 108 -18.04 8.52 -2.42
CA SER A 108 -18.95 9.37 -3.19
C SER A 108 -19.57 8.67 -4.41
N GLN A 109 -19.02 7.51 -4.75
CA GLN A 109 -19.49 6.67 -5.87
C GLN A 109 -19.26 5.20 -5.55
N GLU A 110 -20.01 4.35 -6.23
CA GLU A 110 -19.80 2.91 -6.15
C GLU A 110 -18.58 2.51 -7.01
N TYR A 111 -17.64 1.77 -6.40
CA TYR A 111 -16.49 1.21 -7.09
C TYR A 111 -16.74 -0.27 -7.40
N LYS A 112 -16.50 -0.65 -8.65
CA LYS A 112 -16.66 -2.04 -9.07
C LYS A 112 -15.32 -2.77 -8.93
N PRO A 113 -15.28 -3.91 -8.23
CA PRO A 113 -14.15 -4.83 -8.35
C PRO A 113 -14.02 -5.33 -9.79
N GLY A 114 -12.78 -5.52 -10.25
CA GLY A 114 -12.55 -5.96 -11.61
C GLY A 114 -11.14 -6.48 -11.83
N ARG A 115 -10.88 -6.92 -13.05
CA ARG A 115 -9.58 -7.41 -13.51
C ARG A 115 -8.86 -6.28 -14.23
N SER A 116 -7.54 -6.24 -14.08
CA SER A 116 -6.70 -5.21 -14.71
C SER A 116 -5.60 -5.84 -15.53
N SER A 117 -5.34 -5.31 -16.71
CA SER A 117 -4.07 -5.52 -17.40
C SER A 117 -2.99 -4.64 -16.77
N TRP A 118 -1.76 -5.10 -16.79
CA TRP A 118 -0.62 -4.41 -16.21
C TRP A 118 0.66 -4.78 -16.94
N SER A 119 1.17 -3.85 -17.75
CA SER A 119 2.33 -4.10 -18.62
C SER A 119 3.63 -4.35 -17.86
N TRP A 120 3.79 -3.71 -16.72
CA TRP A 120 5.01 -3.80 -15.90
C TRP A 120 5.33 -5.23 -15.45
N ILE A 121 4.33 -6.03 -15.12
CA ILE A 121 4.55 -7.46 -14.75
C ILE A 121 5.26 -8.23 -15.84
N VAL A 122 5.04 -7.87 -17.12
CA VAL A 122 5.59 -8.61 -18.28
C VAL A 122 6.85 -7.95 -18.82
N TRP A 123 6.84 -6.62 -18.97
CA TRP A 123 7.87 -5.89 -19.69
C TRP A 123 8.59 -4.83 -18.85
N GLN A 124 8.30 -4.71 -17.56
CA GLN A 124 8.92 -3.80 -16.61
C GLN A 124 8.80 -2.31 -17.04
N ASP A 125 9.69 -1.46 -16.54
CA ASP A 125 9.67 -0.01 -16.76
C ASP A 125 9.71 0.42 -18.24
N ALA A 126 10.34 -0.38 -19.10
CA ALA A 126 10.42 -0.11 -20.54
C ALA A 126 9.05 -0.09 -21.23
N SER A 127 8.06 -0.75 -20.65
CA SER A 127 6.69 -0.78 -21.17
C SER A 127 5.90 0.49 -20.90
N MET A 128 6.40 1.40 -20.08
CA MET A 128 5.70 2.65 -19.80
C MET A 128 5.90 3.67 -20.93
N ASN A 129 5.50 3.27 -22.15
CA ASN A 129 5.45 4.09 -23.34
C ASN A 129 4.06 4.02 -23.97
N TYR A 130 3.74 4.97 -24.83
CA TYR A 130 2.40 5.13 -25.39
C TYR A 130 1.90 3.89 -26.14
N ASP A 131 2.74 3.30 -26.97
CA ASP A 131 2.32 2.21 -27.85
C ASP A 131 2.11 0.89 -27.09
N ASP A 132 2.97 0.60 -26.12
CA ASP A 132 2.81 -0.55 -25.23
C ASP A 132 1.57 -0.40 -24.35
N GLN A 133 1.35 0.78 -23.78
CA GLN A 133 0.14 1.02 -22.98
C GLN A 133 -1.12 0.86 -23.82
N LYS A 134 -1.12 1.33 -25.06
CA LYS A 134 -2.23 1.10 -25.99
C LYS A 134 -2.46 -0.38 -26.26
N THR A 135 -1.40 -1.16 -26.44
CA THR A 135 -1.47 -2.62 -26.60
C THR A 135 -2.11 -3.30 -25.39
N PHE A 136 -1.79 -2.85 -24.17
CA PHE A 136 -2.38 -3.41 -22.95
C PHE A 136 -3.82 -2.93 -22.71
N VAL A 137 -4.23 -1.78 -23.21
CA VAL A 137 -5.65 -1.38 -23.30
C VAL A 137 -6.42 -2.33 -24.21
N ASP A 138 -5.86 -2.62 -25.41
CA ASP A 138 -6.50 -3.54 -26.35
C ASP A 138 -6.59 -4.95 -25.75
N LEU A 139 -5.54 -5.43 -25.07
CA LEU A 139 -5.57 -6.70 -24.34
C LEU A 139 -6.69 -6.73 -23.30
N ALA A 140 -6.82 -5.69 -22.48
CA ALA A 140 -7.88 -5.63 -21.47
C ALA A 140 -9.26 -5.68 -22.13
N ALA A 141 -9.48 -4.93 -23.20
CA ALA A 141 -10.73 -4.91 -23.93
C ALA A 141 -11.07 -6.29 -24.55
N ASP A 142 -10.10 -6.92 -25.21
CA ASP A 142 -10.26 -8.23 -25.85
C ASP A 142 -10.54 -9.35 -24.83
N MET A 143 -9.95 -9.25 -23.64
CA MET A 143 -10.17 -10.18 -22.54
C MET A 143 -11.44 -9.88 -21.74
N GLY A 144 -12.15 -8.79 -22.04
CA GLY A 144 -13.30 -8.34 -21.29
C GLY A 144 -12.94 -7.95 -19.85
N TRP A 145 -11.76 -7.37 -19.63
CA TRP A 145 -11.34 -6.85 -18.34
C TRP A 145 -11.74 -5.40 -18.18
N GLU A 146 -12.03 -5.04 -16.95
CA GLU A 146 -12.60 -3.77 -16.59
C GLU A 146 -11.58 -2.63 -16.59
N TYR A 147 -10.29 -2.96 -16.32
CA TYR A 147 -9.27 -1.98 -16.01
C TYR A 147 -7.94 -2.20 -16.71
N ILE A 148 -7.17 -1.12 -16.80
CA ILE A 148 -5.72 -1.14 -17.01
C ILE A 148 -5.04 -0.37 -15.86
N LEU A 149 -3.91 -0.87 -15.34
CA LEU A 149 -3.00 -0.13 -14.48
C LEU A 149 -1.85 0.45 -15.30
N MET A 150 -1.78 1.77 -15.38
CA MET A 150 -0.64 2.51 -15.92
C MET A 150 0.29 2.86 -14.77
N ASP A 151 1.48 2.23 -14.78
CA ASP A 151 2.41 2.20 -13.67
C ASP A 151 3.30 3.44 -13.60
N ALA A 152 4.28 3.46 -12.69
CA ALA A 152 5.27 4.49 -12.52
C ALA A 152 5.93 4.93 -13.84
N LEU A 153 6.51 6.11 -13.85
CA LEU A 153 7.19 6.73 -15.00
C LEU A 153 6.24 7.23 -16.12
N TRP A 154 4.93 7.13 -15.97
CA TRP A 154 3.98 7.61 -16.96
C TRP A 154 4.14 9.12 -17.23
N GLU A 155 4.50 9.92 -16.24
CA GLU A 155 4.63 11.37 -16.37
C GLU A 155 5.86 11.76 -17.22
N THR A 156 6.99 11.04 -17.08
CA THR A 156 8.23 11.32 -17.81
C THR A 156 8.32 10.58 -19.14
N GLN A 157 7.87 9.33 -19.22
CA GLN A 157 8.02 8.52 -20.43
C GLN A 157 6.89 8.72 -21.44
N VAL A 158 5.67 8.95 -20.97
CA VAL A 158 4.52 9.22 -21.85
C VAL A 158 4.19 10.70 -21.90
N GLY A 159 4.13 11.34 -20.73
CA GLY A 159 3.77 12.75 -20.57
C GLY A 159 2.26 12.98 -20.52
N ARG A 160 1.85 14.01 -19.79
CA ARG A 160 0.45 14.28 -19.45
C ARG A 160 -0.48 14.36 -20.66
N SER A 161 -0.09 15.06 -21.70
CA SER A 161 -0.94 15.23 -22.89
C SER A 161 -1.24 13.90 -23.60
N ARG A 162 -0.23 13.04 -23.74
CA ARG A 162 -0.41 11.73 -24.34
C ARG A 162 -1.13 10.75 -23.44
N MET A 163 -1.03 10.92 -22.10
CA MET A 163 -1.83 10.19 -21.14
C MET A 163 -3.32 10.49 -21.31
N GLU A 164 -3.70 11.75 -21.54
CA GLU A 164 -5.10 12.09 -21.85
C GLU A 164 -5.61 11.39 -23.12
N GLU A 165 -4.78 11.25 -24.12
CA GLU A 165 -5.12 10.47 -25.33
C GLU A 165 -5.35 9.00 -24.99
N LEU A 166 -4.46 8.40 -24.18
CA LEU A 166 -4.61 7.02 -23.70
C LEU A 166 -5.87 6.82 -22.88
N PHE A 167 -6.22 7.77 -22.00
CA PHE A 167 -7.46 7.69 -21.21
C PHE A 167 -8.69 7.68 -22.13
N ARG A 168 -8.75 8.60 -23.11
CA ARG A 168 -9.84 8.62 -24.09
C ARG A 168 -9.90 7.34 -24.93
N TYR A 169 -8.74 6.81 -25.28
CA TYR A 169 -8.65 5.54 -25.98
C TYR A 169 -9.17 4.39 -25.15
N ALA A 170 -8.73 4.25 -23.90
CA ALA A 170 -9.20 3.21 -22.98
C ALA A 170 -10.71 3.30 -22.77
N GLN A 171 -11.24 4.49 -22.50
CA GLN A 171 -12.68 4.72 -22.37
C GLN A 171 -13.47 4.34 -23.63
N SER A 172 -12.92 4.63 -24.82
CA SER A 172 -13.55 4.22 -26.09
C SER A 172 -13.65 2.71 -26.28
N LYS A 173 -12.82 1.95 -25.56
CA LYS A 173 -12.80 0.49 -25.52
C LYS A 173 -13.59 -0.09 -24.35
N GLY A 174 -14.17 0.75 -23.48
CA GLY A 174 -14.87 0.33 -22.27
C GLY A 174 -13.94 -0.13 -21.15
N VAL A 175 -12.69 0.32 -21.15
CA VAL A 175 -11.66 0.02 -20.13
C VAL A 175 -11.40 1.28 -19.31
N ASP A 176 -11.52 1.16 -18.00
CA ASP A 176 -11.17 2.22 -17.07
C ASP A 176 -9.69 2.16 -16.68
N VAL A 177 -9.12 3.29 -16.23
CA VAL A 177 -7.69 3.42 -15.99
C VAL A 177 -7.41 3.64 -14.51
N PHE A 178 -6.53 2.81 -13.93
CA PHE A 178 -5.81 3.12 -12.72
C PHE A 178 -4.48 3.77 -13.06
N LEU A 179 -4.15 4.83 -12.34
CA LEU A 179 -2.89 5.54 -12.50
C LEU A 179 -2.05 5.43 -11.23
N TRP A 180 -0.80 5.03 -11.37
CA TRP A 180 0.10 4.87 -10.25
C TRP A 180 0.67 6.21 -9.77
N TYR A 181 0.72 6.39 -8.46
CA TYR A 181 1.38 7.51 -7.79
C TYR A 181 2.28 7.02 -6.68
N ASN A 182 3.44 7.66 -6.50
CA ASN A 182 4.32 7.35 -5.39
C ASN A 182 3.79 7.98 -4.09
N SER A 183 3.15 7.16 -3.26
CA SER A 183 2.57 7.60 -1.98
C SER A 183 3.60 7.95 -0.90
N ASN A 184 4.87 7.62 -1.12
CA ASN A 184 5.95 7.99 -0.19
C ASN A 184 6.36 9.46 -0.32
N GLY A 185 5.93 10.16 -1.36
CA GLY A 185 6.22 11.58 -1.56
C GLY A 185 7.65 11.85 -2.06
N GLY A 186 8.02 13.13 -2.09
CA GLY A 186 9.29 13.59 -2.65
C GLY A 186 10.52 13.30 -1.79
N TRP A 187 10.34 12.93 -0.54
CA TRP A 187 11.43 12.70 0.40
C TRP A 187 12.10 11.32 0.30
N ASN A 188 11.48 10.37 -0.39
CA ASN A 188 12.08 9.04 -0.58
C ASN A 188 13.02 9.03 -1.80
N ASP A 189 13.95 8.09 -1.82
CA ASP A 189 14.96 7.90 -2.86
C ASP A 189 14.50 7.06 -4.05
N ALA A 190 13.26 6.59 -4.04
CA ALA A 190 12.71 5.83 -5.15
C ALA A 190 12.70 6.68 -6.44
N PRO A 191 13.13 6.13 -7.58
CA PRO A 191 13.27 6.89 -8.83
C PRO A 191 11.95 7.21 -9.54
N GLN A 192 10.84 6.67 -9.06
CA GLN A 192 9.53 6.84 -9.69
C GLN A 192 9.04 8.28 -9.61
N ASP A 193 8.29 8.66 -10.64
CA ASP A 193 7.68 9.97 -10.78
C ASP A 193 6.48 10.21 -9.86
N VAL A 194 5.85 11.38 -10.07
CA VAL A 194 4.60 11.80 -9.41
C VAL A 194 4.63 11.73 -7.89
N LYS A 195 5.76 12.13 -7.33
CA LYS A 195 5.94 12.26 -5.88
C LYS A 195 5.49 13.63 -5.37
N HIS A 196 5.76 14.67 -6.14
CA HIS A 196 5.67 16.08 -5.72
C HIS A 196 4.27 16.50 -5.28
N CYS A 197 3.23 15.95 -5.88
CA CYS A 197 1.85 16.22 -5.46
C CYS A 197 1.45 15.46 -4.19
N MET A 198 2.13 14.38 -3.86
CA MET A 198 1.76 13.53 -2.74
C MET A 198 2.18 14.11 -1.38
N ASP A 199 3.22 14.95 -1.35
CA ASP A 199 3.70 15.63 -0.14
C ASP A 199 2.75 16.76 0.30
N ASN A 200 2.07 17.39 -0.64
CA ASN A 200 1.24 18.56 -0.42
C ASN A 200 -0.25 18.19 -0.54
N PRO A 201 -1.04 18.27 0.55
CA PRO A 201 -2.46 17.92 0.51
C PRO A 201 -3.29 18.74 -0.49
N ILE A 202 -2.92 20.00 -0.73
CA ILE A 202 -3.61 20.87 -1.69
C ILE A 202 -3.30 20.43 -3.12
N ALA A 203 -2.01 20.21 -3.42
CA ALA A 203 -1.59 19.72 -4.73
C ALA A 203 -2.19 18.34 -5.03
N ARG A 204 -2.17 17.42 -4.06
CA ARG A 204 -2.79 16.11 -4.20
C ARG A 204 -4.28 16.18 -4.49
N LYS A 205 -5.02 17.04 -3.78
CA LYS A 205 -6.45 17.23 -4.02
C LYS A 205 -6.74 17.83 -5.40
N ALA A 206 -5.85 18.69 -5.91
CA ALA A 206 -5.99 19.28 -7.25
C ALA A 206 -5.65 18.28 -8.37
N GLU A 207 -4.79 17.31 -8.09
CA GLU A 207 -4.39 16.26 -9.03
C GLU A 207 -5.47 15.17 -9.17
N MET A 208 -6.10 14.80 -8.07
CA MET A 208 -7.15 13.77 -8.00
C MET A 208 -8.57 14.33 -8.15
#